data_9bce87de857934060efe6ead9d20c7a1
#
_entry.id   9bce87de857934060efe6ead9d20c7a1
#
_cell.length_a   1.000
_cell.length_b   1.000
_cell.length_c   1.000
_cell.angle_alpha   90.00
_cell.angle_beta   90.00
_cell.angle_gamma   90.00
#
_symmetry.space_group_name_H-M   'P 1'
#
loop_
_entity.id
_entity.type
_entity.pdbx_description
1 polymer ?
#
loop_
_entity_poly.entity_id
_entity_poly.type
_entity_poly.pdbx_seq_one_letter_code
_entity_poly.pdbx_strand_id
1 'polypeptide(L)'
;MWRRYRDANQLLELAMERQLQRDASMSQSDYSVLVSLSEGSEQGLRARELGAALGWDRSRVSHQVRRMEGRGLVSKGECPEDGRGTVVTLTEAGAQAIAAVAPKHVEKVRELFIDELTPDEVGILTDIFERVVQRVGKVDGITLPR
;
A
#
# COMPACT_ATOMS: atom_id res chain seq x y z
N MET A 1 16.35 -6.08 -20.71
CA MET A 1 16.17 -5.64 -19.32
C MET A 1 14.71 -5.31 -19.03
N TRP A 2 14.05 -4.36 -19.70
CA TRP A 2 12.67 -3.90 -19.42
C TRP A 2 11.61 -5.03 -19.38
N ARG A 3 11.66 -5.98 -20.34
CA ARG A 3 10.74 -7.14 -20.33
C ARG A 3 10.89 -7.99 -19.06
N ARG A 4 12.16 -8.29 -18.67
CA ARG A 4 12.43 -9.07 -17.45
C ARG A 4 11.90 -8.40 -16.18
N TYR A 5 12.09 -7.07 -16.09
CA TYR A 5 11.50 -6.28 -15.00
C TYR A 5 9.98 -6.41 -14.94
N ARG A 6 9.31 -6.23 -16.07
CA ARG A 6 7.84 -6.36 -16.14
C ARG A 6 7.35 -7.76 -15.76
N ASP A 7 8.00 -8.79 -16.28
CA ASP A 7 7.64 -10.18 -16.01
C ASP A 7 7.81 -10.49 -14.51
N ALA A 8 8.93 -10.08 -13.91
CA ALA A 8 9.20 -10.26 -12.48
C ALA A 8 8.17 -9.50 -11.62
N ASN A 9 7.93 -8.23 -11.90
CA ASN A 9 6.94 -7.43 -11.17
C ASN A 9 5.55 -8.05 -11.23
N GLN A 10 5.10 -8.48 -12.41
CA GLN A 10 3.79 -9.12 -12.58
C GLN A 10 3.67 -10.42 -11.77
N LEU A 11 4.70 -11.27 -11.77
CA LEU A 11 4.70 -12.52 -11.01
C LEU A 11 4.73 -12.28 -9.49
N LEU A 12 5.52 -11.30 -9.03
CA LEU A 12 5.55 -10.90 -7.63
C LEU A 12 4.17 -10.39 -7.18
N GLU A 13 3.56 -9.47 -7.92
CA GLU A 13 2.21 -8.96 -7.61
C GLU A 13 1.18 -10.10 -7.50
N LEU A 14 1.18 -11.05 -8.45
CA LEU A 14 0.29 -12.21 -8.42
C LEU A 14 0.55 -13.12 -7.20
N ALA A 15 1.81 -13.32 -6.82
CA ALA A 15 2.15 -14.14 -5.68
C ALA A 15 1.73 -13.48 -4.35
N MET A 16 1.91 -12.16 -4.22
CA MET A 16 1.47 -11.37 -3.07
C MET A 16 -0.06 -11.36 -2.94
N GLU A 17 -0.76 -11.11 -4.02
CA GLU A 17 -2.24 -11.16 -4.04
C GLU A 17 -2.75 -12.54 -3.59
N ARG A 18 -2.17 -13.63 -4.10
CA ARG A 18 -2.54 -15.00 -3.69
C ARG A 18 -2.26 -15.27 -2.21
N GLN A 19 -1.16 -14.76 -1.68
CA GLN A 19 -0.81 -14.88 -0.27
C GLN A 19 -1.84 -14.14 0.59
N LEU A 20 -2.13 -12.87 0.31
CA LEU A 20 -3.10 -12.06 1.04
C LEU A 20 -4.51 -12.67 1.00
N GLN A 21 -4.91 -13.19 -0.16
CA GLN A 21 -6.22 -13.82 -0.33
C GLN A 21 -6.35 -15.11 0.49
N ARG A 22 -5.29 -15.93 0.51
CA ARG A 22 -5.25 -17.18 1.27
C ARG A 22 -5.28 -16.96 2.79
N ASP A 23 -4.43 -16.01 3.24
CA ASP A 23 -4.11 -15.88 4.66
C ASP A 23 -5.09 -14.95 5.41
N ALA A 24 -5.75 -14.04 4.68
CA ALA A 24 -6.60 -13.01 5.28
C ALA A 24 -7.88 -12.70 4.49
N SER A 25 -8.18 -13.39 3.39
CA SER A 25 -9.27 -13.02 2.46
C SER A 25 -9.23 -11.53 2.07
N MET A 26 -8.01 -11.04 1.83
CA MET A 26 -7.69 -9.63 1.63
C MET A 26 -7.11 -9.44 0.23
N SER A 27 -7.54 -8.39 -0.48
CA SER A 27 -6.91 -7.99 -1.73
C SER A 27 -5.65 -7.14 -1.47
N GLN A 28 -4.77 -7.04 -2.48
CA GLN A 28 -3.63 -6.12 -2.43
C GLN A 28 -4.08 -4.67 -2.19
N SER A 29 -5.23 -4.28 -2.75
CA SER A 29 -5.81 -2.95 -2.52
C SER A 29 -6.27 -2.75 -1.06
N ASP A 30 -6.87 -3.77 -0.44
CA ASP A 30 -7.21 -3.73 1.00
C ASP A 30 -5.95 -3.57 1.85
N TYR A 31 -4.93 -4.40 1.57
CA TYR A 31 -3.65 -4.37 2.28
C TYR A 31 -2.98 -3.00 2.18
N SER A 32 -2.88 -2.42 0.98
CA SER A 32 -2.28 -1.11 0.77
C SER A 32 -2.97 0.01 1.56
N VAL A 33 -4.32 -0.02 1.63
CA VAL A 33 -5.08 0.94 2.45
C VAL A 33 -4.79 0.74 3.93
N LEU A 34 -4.81 -0.50 4.43
CA LEU A 34 -4.55 -0.78 5.84
C LEU A 34 -3.13 -0.39 6.26
N VAL A 35 -2.12 -0.67 5.43
CA VAL A 35 -0.73 -0.23 5.67
C VAL A 35 -0.65 1.28 5.74
N SER A 36 -1.17 2.00 4.73
CA SER A 36 -1.14 3.46 4.72
C SER A 36 -1.79 4.08 5.95
N LEU A 37 -2.89 3.50 6.43
CA LEU A 37 -3.57 3.96 7.64
C LEU A 37 -2.80 3.59 8.91
N SER A 38 -2.15 2.42 8.95
CA SER A 38 -1.39 1.97 10.13
C SER A 38 -0.08 2.74 10.33
N GLU A 39 0.50 3.24 9.24
CA GLU A 39 1.73 4.06 9.25
C GLU A 39 1.42 5.56 9.38
N GLY A 40 0.17 5.94 9.19
CA GLY A 40 -0.32 7.31 9.30
C GLY A 40 -0.54 7.75 10.75
N SER A 41 -1.23 8.88 10.92
CA SER A 41 -1.59 9.38 12.23
C SER A 41 -2.73 8.56 12.85
N GLU A 42 -2.79 8.49 14.18
CA GLU A 42 -3.91 7.87 14.92
C GLU A 42 -5.27 8.51 14.58
N GLN A 43 -5.26 9.76 14.12
CA GLN A 43 -6.47 10.46 13.68
C GLN A 43 -6.94 10.02 12.29
N GLY A 44 -6.18 9.14 11.61
CA GLY A 44 -6.44 8.67 10.26
C GLY A 44 -5.87 9.59 9.17
N LEU A 45 -6.25 9.30 7.93
CA LEU A 45 -5.84 10.05 6.74
C LEU A 45 -7.08 10.64 6.05
N ARG A 46 -6.95 11.86 5.55
CA ARG A 46 -7.95 12.41 4.63
C ARG A 46 -8.00 11.55 3.37
N ALA A 47 -9.18 11.33 2.80
CA ALA A 47 -9.32 10.52 1.59
C ALA A 47 -8.42 10.98 0.43
N ARG A 48 -8.14 12.29 0.32
CA ARG A 48 -7.21 12.85 -0.67
C ARG A 48 -5.76 12.46 -0.39
N GLU A 49 -5.36 12.41 0.88
CA GLU A 49 -4.01 12.03 1.32
C GLU A 49 -3.79 10.54 1.09
N LEU A 50 -4.79 9.73 1.43
CA LEU A 50 -4.79 8.30 1.11
C LEU A 50 -4.67 8.06 -0.40
N GLY A 51 -5.40 8.84 -1.22
CA GLY A 51 -5.28 8.76 -2.68
C GLY A 51 -3.89 9.13 -3.18
N ALA A 52 -3.30 10.19 -2.65
CA ALA A 52 -1.93 10.59 -2.96
C ALA A 52 -0.92 9.50 -2.55
N ALA A 53 -1.06 8.94 -1.33
CA ALA A 53 -0.22 7.87 -0.83
C ALA A 53 -0.22 6.63 -1.74
N LEU A 54 -1.38 6.28 -2.27
CA LEU A 54 -1.58 5.07 -3.07
C LEU A 54 -1.46 5.32 -4.59
N GLY A 55 -1.30 6.57 -5.03
CA GLY A 55 -1.35 6.92 -6.45
C GLY A 55 -2.73 6.68 -7.08
N TRP A 56 -3.82 6.80 -6.29
CA TRP A 56 -5.18 6.52 -6.72
C TRP A 56 -5.99 7.78 -6.91
N ASP A 57 -6.87 7.76 -7.91
CA ASP A 57 -7.87 8.79 -8.08
C ASP A 57 -8.95 8.74 -6.98
N ARG A 58 -9.70 9.84 -6.85
CA ARG A 58 -10.76 9.99 -5.84
C ARG A 58 -11.84 8.91 -5.92
N SER A 59 -12.19 8.49 -7.13
CA SER A 59 -13.25 7.49 -7.35
C SER A 59 -12.80 6.13 -6.83
N ARG A 60 -11.57 5.72 -7.15
CA ARG A 60 -10.97 4.47 -6.68
C ARG A 60 -10.87 4.43 -5.15
N VAL A 61 -10.38 5.51 -4.52
CA VAL A 61 -10.34 5.62 -3.06
C VAL A 61 -11.73 5.46 -2.46
N SER A 62 -12.72 6.23 -2.96
CA SER A 62 -14.09 6.21 -2.43
C SER A 62 -14.73 4.82 -2.54
N HIS A 63 -14.53 4.13 -3.66
CA HIS A 63 -15.06 2.78 -3.88
C HIS A 63 -14.39 1.76 -2.95
N GLN A 64 -13.06 1.81 -2.83
CA GLN A 64 -12.30 0.89 -1.99
C GLN A 64 -12.63 1.07 -0.51
N VAL A 65 -12.63 2.32 -0.02
CA VAL A 65 -12.97 2.63 1.37
C VAL A 65 -14.41 2.20 1.71
N ARG A 66 -15.37 2.39 0.80
CA ARG A 66 -16.76 1.92 1.01
C ARG A 66 -16.82 0.39 1.18
N ARG A 67 -16.09 -0.35 0.36
CA ARG A 67 -16.04 -1.83 0.46
C ARG A 67 -15.43 -2.27 1.79
N MET A 68 -14.36 -1.61 2.22
CA MET A 68 -13.67 -1.94 3.46
C MET A 68 -14.50 -1.53 4.70
N GLU A 69 -15.21 -0.41 4.62
CA GLU A 69 -16.16 0.01 5.64
C GLU A 69 -17.31 -0.99 5.81
N GLY A 70 -17.87 -1.49 4.69
CA GLY A 70 -18.88 -2.55 4.71
C GLY A 70 -18.39 -3.88 5.33
N ARG A 71 -17.06 -4.09 5.36
CA ARG A 71 -16.40 -5.23 6.03
C ARG A 71 -15.95 -4.91 7.46
N GLY A 72 -16.16 -3.69 7.92
CA GLY A 72 -15.78 -3.24 9.26
C GLY A 72 -14.28 -3.05 9.49
N LEU A 73 -13.47 -2.92 8.42
CA LEU A 73 -12.02 -2.77 8.52
C LEU A 73 -11.58 -1.30 8.70
N VAL A 74 -12.36 -0.39 8.17
CA VAL A 74 -12.14 1.05 8.28
C VAL A 74 -13.44 1.76 8.62
N SER A 75 -13.35 2.97 9.15
CA SER A 75 -14.47 3.87 9.34
C SER A 75 -14.23 5.19 8.62
N LYS A 76 -15.31 5.88 8.29
CA LYS A 76 -15.29 7.23 7.73
C LYS A 76 -15.88 8.21 8.72
N GLY A 77 -15.24 9.36 8.84
CA GLY A 77 -15.73 10.48 9.62
C GLY A 77 -15.56 11.81 8.89
N GLU A 78 -16.14 12.84 9.44
CA GLU A 78 -15.88 14.22 9.03
C GLU A 78 -14.51 14.65 9.57
N CYS A 79 -13.85 15.55 8.82
CA CYS A 79 -12.58 16.09 9.28
C CYS A 79 -12.79 16.95 10.54
N PRO A 80 -12.10 16.65 11.66
CA PRO A 80 -12.28 17.41 12.90
C PRO A 80 -11.87 18.89 12.80
N GLU A 81 -10.96 19.22 11.87
CA GLU A 81 -10.38 20.55 11.76
C GLU A 81 -11.27 21.56 11.01
N ASP A 82 -11.97 21.13 9.98
CA ASP A 82 -12.71 22.04 9.10
C ASP A 82 -14.10 21.52 8.69
N GLY A 83 -14.50 20.34 9.15
CA GLY A 83 -15.77 19.70 8.77
C GLY A 83 -15.89 19.41 7.26
N ARG A 84 -14.84 19.71 6.49
CA ARG A 84 -14.81 19.54 5.03
C ARG A 84 -13.88 18.40 4.66
N GLY A 85 -14.45 17.38 4.09
CA GLY A 85 -13.71 16.21 3.65
C GLY A 85 -13.93 14.98 4.52
N THR A 86 -13.57 13.84 3.97
CA THR A 86 -13.71 12.55 4.64
C THR A 86 -12.35 12.14 5.19
N VAL A 87 -12.31 11.82 6.47
CA VAL A 87 -11.18 11.14 7.13
C VAL A 87 -11.50 9.65 7.20
N VAL A 88 -10.51 8.84 6.89
CA VAL A 88 -10.56 7.38 6.95
C VAL A 88 -9.66 6.93 8.09
N THR A 89 -10.19 6.12 9.00
CA THR A 89 -9.46 5.58 10.15
C THR A 89 -9.54 4.07 10.16
N LEU A 90 -8.54 3.41 10.76
CA LEU A 90 -8.65 1.99 11.07
C LEU A 90 -9.70 1.77 12.18
N THR A 91 -10.47 0.70 12.02
CA THR A 91 -11.19 0.13 13.15
C THR A 91 -10.27 -0.79 13.95
N GLU A 92 -10.69 -1.23 15.13
CA GLU A 92 -9.96 -2.25 15.88
C GLU A 92 -9.80 -3.54 15.05
N ALA A 93 -10.85 -3.96 14.35
CA ALA A 93 -10.79 -5.11 13.44
C ALA A 93 -9.80 -4.90 12.29
N GLY A 94 -9.72 -3.68 11.71
CA GLY A 94 -8.73 -3.33 10.70
C GLY A 94 -7.30 -3.37 11.24
N ALA A 95 -7.07 -2.83 12.42
CA ALA A 95 -5.77 -2.87 13.09
C ALA A 95 -5.32 -4.31 13.39
N GLN A 96 -6.22 -5.14 13.90
CA GLN A 96 -5.93 -6.56 14.12
C GLN A 96 -5.66 -7.31 12.82
N ALA A 97 -6.43 -7.04 11.76
CA ALA A 97 -6.25 -7.67 10.45
C ALA A 97 -4.87 -7.36 9.84
N ILE A 98 -4.44 -6.10 9.86
CA ILE A 98 -3.10 -5.73 9.34
C ILE A 98 -1.99 -6.31 10.21
N ALA A 99 -2.10 -6.25 11.53
CA ALA A 99 -1.11 -6.81 12.44
C ALA A 99 -0.92 -8.33 12.25
N ALA A 100 -1.99 -9.06 11.94
CA ALA A 100 -1.94 -10.49 11.70
C ALA A 100 -1.34 -10.88 10.35
N VAL A 101 -1.54 -10.07 9.30
CA VAL A 101 -1.11 -10.41 7.94
C VAL A 101 0.24 -9.83 7.55
N ALA A 102 0.62 -8.66 8.08
CA ALA A 102 1.84 -7.96 7.68
C ALA A 102 3.12 -8.78 7.87
N PRO A 103 3.35 -9.51 8.99
CA PRO A 103 4.54 -10.34 9.13
C PRO A 103 4.66 -11.40 8.04
N LYS A 104 3.58 -12.10 7.73
CA LYS A 104 3.54 -13.13 6.68
C LYS A 104 3.76 -12.55 5.29
N HIS A 105 3.24 -11.34 5.07
CA HIS A 105 3.45 -10.63 3.81
C HIS A 105 4.93 -10.24 3.63
N VAL A 106 5.56 -9.71 4.68
CA VAL A 106 6.99 -9.38 4.69
C VAL A 106 7.85 -10.65 4.47
N GLU A 107 7.54 -11.75 5.16
CA GLU A 107 8.22 -13.03 4.92
C GLU A 107 8.11 -13.47 3.46
N LYS A 108 6.92 -13.32 2.85
CA LYS A 108 6.73 -13.68 1.45
C LYS A 108 7.49 -12.77 0.48
N VAL A 109 7.57 -11.48 0.75
CA VAL A 109 8.43 -10.54 0.00
C VAL A 109 9.89 -10.96 0.10
N ARG A 110 10.35 -11.29 1.30
CA ARG A 110 11.73 -11.76 1.50
C ARG A 110 12.01 -13.01 0.70
N GLU A 111 11.20 -14.07 0.90
CA GLU A 111 11.35 -15.37 0.21
C GLU A 111 11.43 -15.22 -1.31
N LEU A 112 10.58 -14.37 -1.91
CA LEU A 112 10.45 -14.30 -3.36
C LEU A 112 11.34 -13.26 -4.03
N PHE A 113 11.88 -12.31 -3.26
CA PHE A 113 12.63 -11.21 -3.85
C PHE A 113 13.93 -10.90 -3.09
N ILE A 114 13.86 -10.60 -1.79
CA ILE A 114 15.04 -10.10 -1.06
C ILE A 114 16.08 -11.20 -0.88
N ASP A 115 15.67 -12.42 -0.54
CA ASP A 115 16.57 -13.53 -0.26
C ASP A 115 17.22 -14.11 -1.55
N GLU A 116 16.74 -13.70 -2.74
CA GLU A 116 17.36 -13.98 -4.04
C GLU A 116 18.52 -13.03 -4.38
N LEU A 117 18.74 -11.99 -3.55
CA LEU A 117 19.74 -10.94 -3.79
C LEU A 117 20.90 -11.07 -2.81
N THR A 118 22.10 -10.84 -3.29
CA THR A 118 23.25 -10.58 -2.43
C THR A 118 23.14 -9.21 -1.75
N PRO A 119 23.83 -8.97 -0.61
CA PRO A 119 23.84 -7.67 0.05
C PRO A 119 24.25 -6.50 -0.87
N ASP A 120 25.22 -6.74 -1.76
CA ASP A 120 25.67 -5.72 -2.72
C ASP A 120 24.59 -5.40 -3.76
N GLU A 121 23.84 -6.42 -4.22
CA GLU A 121 22.74 -6.25 -5.18
C GLU A 121 21.56 -5.50 -4.53
N VAL A 122 21.27 -5.73 -3.26
CA VAL A 122 20.27 -4.95 -2.52
C VAL A 122 20.62 -3.47 -2.54
N GLY A 123 21.88 -3.11 -2.23
CA GLY A 123 22.37 -1.74 -2.28
C GLY A 123 22.23 -1.12 -3.67
N ILE A 124 22.69 -1.83 -4.70
CA ILE A 124 22.63 -1.38 -6.09
C ILE A 124 21.17 -1.17 -6.55
N LEU A 125 20.28 -2.10 -6.24
CA LEU A 125 18.86 -1.98 -6.61
C LEU A 125 18.16 -0.84 -5.89
N THR A 126 18.48 -0.62 -4.61
CA THR A 126 17.98 0.53 -3.84
C THR A 126 18.34 1.83 -4.53
N ASP A 127 19.61 2.03 -4.88
CA ASP A 127 20.08 3.22 -5.58
C ASP A 127 19.41 3.40 -6.95
N ILE A 128 19.21 2.29 -7.68
CA ILE A 128 18.54 2.33 -8.99
C ILE A 128 17.09 2.76 -8.84
N PHE A 129 16.34 2.16 -7.90
CA PHE A 129 14.94 2.49 -7.68
C PHE A 129 14.77 3.93 -7.18
N GLU A 130 15.63 4.42 -6.29
CA GLU A 130 15.60 5.82 -5.86
C GLU A 130 15.77 6.79 -7.03
N ARG A 131 16.74 6.53 -7.93
CA ARG A 131 16.94 7.35 -9.13
C ARG A 131 15.74 7.31 -10.08
N VAL A 132 15.10 6.15 -10.23
CA VAL A 132 13.90 6.01 -11.06
C VAL A 132 12.74 6.80 -10.46
N VAL A 133 12.47 6.64 -9.16
CA VAL A 133 11.42 7.38 -8.44
C VAL A 133 11.63 8.89 -8.56
N GLN A 134 12.86 9.37 -8.33
CA GLN A 134 13.19 10.79 -8.50
C GLN A 134 12.99 11.28 -9.93
N ARG A 135 13.33 10.46 -10.93
CA ARG A 135 13.17 10.82 -12.34
C ARG A 135 11.71 10.94 -12.72
N VAL A 136 10.88 9.97 -12.32
CA VAL A 136 9.42 10.00 -12.54
C VAL A 136 8.81 11.23 -11.88
N GLY A 137 9.17 11.50 -10.63
CA GLY A 137 8.71 12.70 -9.93
C GLY A 137 9.03 14.00 -10.65
N LYS A 138 10.23 14.10 -11.23
CA LYS A 138 10.66 15.30 -11.98
C LYS A 138 9.99 15.45 -13.34
N VAL A 139 9.68 14.36 -14.02
CA VAL A 139 9.14 14.40 -15.41
C VAL A 139 7.63 14.50 -15.40
N ASP A 140 6.98 13.70 -14.58
CA ASP A 140 5.51 13.54 -14.60
C ASP A 140 4.82 14.17 -13.37
N GLY A 141 5.59 14.72 -12.43
CA GLY A 141 5.06 15.31 -11.20
C GLY A 141 4.42 14.29 -10.25
N ILE A 142 4.66 13.00 -10.49
CA ILE A 142 4.13 11.90 -9.66
C ILE A 142 5.08 11.69 -8.49
N THR A 143 4.61 11.88 -7.27
CA THR A 143 5.38 11.61 -6.05
C THR A 143 4.62 10.64 -5.17
N LEU A 144 5.34 9.65 -4.64
CA LEU A 144 4.83 8.84 -3.55
C LEU A 144 5.16 9.56 -2.23
N PRO A 145 4.22 9.69 -1.30
CA PRO A 145 4.51 10.19 0.03
C PRO A 145 5.47 9.20 0.73
N ARG A 146 6.38 9.75 1.48
CA ARG A 146 7.29 8.99 2.35
C ARG A 146 6.66 8.80 3.70
#